data_b7cafc9fed23877bf8f3e3403304478a
#
_entry.id   b7cafc9fed23877bf8f3e3403304478a
#
_cell.length_a   1.000
_cell.length_b   1.000
_cell.length_c   1.000
_cell.angle_alpha   90.00
_cell.angle_beta   90.00
_cell.angle_gamma   90.00
#
_symmetry.space_group_name_H-M   'P 1'
#
loop_
_entity.id
_entity.type
_entity.pdbx_description
1 polymer ?
#
loop_
_entity_poly.entity_id
_entity_poly.type
_entity_poly.pdbx_seq_one_letter_code
_entity_poly.pdbx_strand_id
1 'polypeptide(L)'
;MAKIENPKNYSGRELETIFFRPMLSGPDARALGIKVMYNTPVPTTLQFWKRAGDILQKYTAAGWKGGDAATKYSKQIALSKVKAEAGYSAEDYFNMVYELITGRPDVNLDDLTGTELEAAETALFKEAIAESIRATMWLGDTEREGALSTFDGFLKRLLADTGDTENDVRCTGFDPAGETAEKLLKRLWDEAPDVLRAFKPQGELVYLVTSDIYARYEEELDGVALEAAYLAKQNGREGLSFRGIPVIDIQVAPYLRSCPELPQSFALLTDRRNLALAVNTADFPGTEVRMWYNPDQMENRQRAVFMAGCDYLLPELVSMAAGGFDPELVSEPVGASGGTLSVRIPGYSFIGQVTAQGVKADGKTDGEPIALSGEKGTYGGTLAGTAIDRVRLTIELKNGASLEYTV
;
A
#
# COMPACT_ATOMS: atom_id res chain seq x y z
N MET A 1 -24.19 -35.10 2.03
CA MET A 1 -22.98 -34.53 1.39
C MET A 1 -23.43 -33.40 0.48
N ALA A 2 -22.98 -32.21 0.74
CA ALA A 2 -23.24 -31.07 -0.13
C ALA A 2 -22.52 -31.31 -1.48
N LYS A 3 -23.25 -31.26 -2.59
CA LYS A 3 -22.73 -31.54 -3.92
C LYS A 3 -23.20 -30.47 -4.89
N ILE A 4 -22.27 -29.84 -5.56
CA ILE A 4 -22.58 -28.99 -6.70
C ILE A 4 -22.62 -29.90 -7.94
N GLU A 5 -23.81 -30.22 -8.42
CA GLU A 5 -23.99 -31.13 -9.55
C GLU A 5 -23.56 -30.52 -10.88
N ASN A 6 -23.68 -29.21 -11.04
CA ASN A 6 -23.31 -28.49 -12.24
C ASN A 6 -22.28 -27.42 -11.90
N PRO A 7 -20.97 -27.68 -12.14
CA PRO A 7 -19.95 -26.67 -11.92
C PRO A 7 -20.22 -25.45 -12.80
N LYS A 8 -20.28 -24.27 -12.17
CA LYS A 8 -20.46 -23.01 -12.90
C LYS A 8 -19.12 -22.44 -13.33
N ASN A 9 -19.03 -22.09 -14.57
CA ASN A 9 -17.90 -21.36 -15.12
C ASN A 9 -18.33 -19.90 -15.31
N TYR A 10 -17.52 -19.00 -14.81
CA TYR A 10 -17.73 -17.56 -14.93
C TYR A 10 -16.65 -17.00 -15.85
N SER A 11 -17.06 -16.26 -16.87
CA SER A 11 -16.15 -15.66 -17.85
C SER A 11 -16.60 -14.25 -18.23
N GLY A 12 -15.69 -13.43 -18.73
CA GLY A 12 -16.00 -12.10 -19.24
C GLY A 12 -16.60 -11.16 -18.18
N ARG A 13 -17.83 -10.69 -18.43
CA ARG A 13 -18.55 -9.75 -17.57
C ARG A 13 -18.86 -10.30 -16.18
N GLU A 14 -19.07 -11.58 -16.07
CA GLU A 14 -19.32 -12.24 -14.77
C GLU A 14 -18.05 -12.29 -13.95
N LEU A 15 -16.91 -12.51 -14.55
CA LEU A 15 -15.60 -12.41 -13.94
C LEU A 15 -15.33 -10.98 -13.43
N GLU A 16 -15.63 -10.00 -14.25
CA GLU A 16 -15.56 -8.59 -13.84
C GLU A 16 -16.44 -8.33 -12.62
N THR A 17 -17.65 -8.87 -12.59
CA THR A 17 -18.56 -8.74 -11.47
C THR A 17 -18.02 -9.41 -10.20
N ILE A 18 -17.39 -10.57 -10.32
CA ILE A 18 -16.84 -11.32 -9.20
C ILE A 18 -15.58 -10.67 -8.64
N PHE A 19 -14.66 -10.23 -9.50
CA PHE A 19 -13.36 -9.74 -9.06
C PHE A 19 -13.28 -8.24 -8.84
N PHE A 20 -14.05 -7.45 -9.57
CA PHE A 20 -13.87 -6.01 -9.60
C PHE A 20 -14.96 -5.22 -8.90
N ARG A 21 -16.19 -5.73 -8.83
CA ARG A 21 -17.23 -5.10 -8.01
C ARG A 21 -16.99 -5.19 -6.50
N PRO A 22 -16.47 -6.28 -5.93
CA PRO A 22 -16.05 -6.29 -4.54
C PRO A 22 -14.91 -5.32 -4.21
N MET A 23 -13.96 -5.11 -5.16
CA MET A 23 -12.97 -4.02 -5.04
C MET A 23 -13.64 -2.63 -5.03
N LEU A 24 -14.89 -2.53 -5.42
CA LEU A 24 -15.70 -1.31 -5.45
C LEU A 24 -16.60 -1.12 -4.20
N SER A 25 -16.63 -2.04 -3.25
CA SER A 25 -17.54 -2.00 -2.09
C SER A 25 -16.92 -1.60 -0.75
N GLY A 26 -15.60 -1.40 -0.69
CA GLY A 26 -14.87 -0.79 0.45
C GLY A 26 -14.12 0.45 -0.02
N PRO A 27 -13.08 0.95 0.61
CA PRO A 27 -12.15 1.88 -0.01
C PRO A 27 -11.37 1.14 -1.10
N ASP A 28 -12.05 0.85 -2.19
CA ASP A 28 -11.58 0.14 -3.36
C ASP A 28 -10.65 1.04 -4.19
N ALA A 29 -10.05 0.48 -5.23
CA ALA A 29 -9.19 1.24 -6.12
C ALA A 29 -9.90 2.48 -6.71
N ARG A 30 -11.21 2.42 -6.97
CA ARG A 30 -11.98 3.58 -7.46
C ARG A 30 -12.33 4.57 -6.35
N ALA A 31 -12.69 4.11 -5.16
CA ALA A 31 -12.91 4.99 -4.01
C ALA A 31 -11.63 5.74 -3.63
N LEU A 32 -10.48 5.08 -3.73
CA LEU A 32 -9.16 5.69 -3.61
C LEU A 32 -8.84 6.59 -4.83
N GLY A 33 -9.61 6.47 -5.90
CA GLY A 33 -9.41 7.21 -7.15
C GLY A 33 -8.30 6.65 -8.05
N ILE A 34 -7.84 5.42 -7.79
CA ILE A 34 -6.82 4.73 -8.58
C ILE A 34 -7.42 4.32 -9.93
N LYS A 35 -6.65 4.50 -11.01
CA LYS A 35 -7.05 4.10 -12.34
C LYS A 35 -7.03 2.58 -12.51
N VAL A 36 -8.19 1.96 -12.63
CA VAL A 36 -8.30 0.53 -12.94
C VAL A 36 -8.40 0.35 -14.44
N MET A 37 -7.51 -0.45 -15.01
CA MET A 37 -7.47 -0.80 -16.42
C MET A 37 -7.90 -2.26 -16.60
N TYR A 38 -8.97 -2.47 -17.35
CA TYR A 38 -9.55 -3.78 -17.65
C TYR A 38 -9.09 -4.27 -19.02
N ASN A 39 -9.15 -5.58 -19.24
CA ASN A 39 -8.79 -6.22 -20.51
C ASN A 39 -7.42 -5.81 -21.04
N THR A 40 -6.48 -5.66 -20.12
CA THR A 40 -5.15 -5.16 -20.45
C THR A 40 -4.35 -6.28 -21.15
N PRO A 41 -3.91 -6.09 -22.41
CA PRO A 41 -3.08 -7.08 -23.09
C PRO A 41 -1.70 -7.20 -22.43
N VAL A 42 -1.11 -8.37 -22.48
CA VAL A 42 0.22 -8.63 -21.90
C VAL A 42 1.27 -8.72 -23.00
N PRO A 43 2.39 -8.02 -22.89
CA PRO A 43 2.73 -6.91 -21.97
C PRO A 43 2.05 -5.61 -22.37
N THR A 44 1.69 -4.80 -21.38
CA THR A 44 1.08 -3.50 -21.65
C THR A 44 2.07 -2.38 -21.50
N THR A 45 2.24 -1.64 -22.58
CA THR A 45 3.06 -0.42 -22.59
C THR A 45 2.14 0.79 -22.57
N LEU A 46 2.19 1.56 -21.49
CA LEU A 46 1.49 2.83 -21.40
C LEU A 46 2.36 3.92 -22.02
N GLN A 47 1.75 4.73 -22.86
CA GLN A 47 2.41 5.84 -23.52
C GLN A 47 1.87 7.15 -22.98
N PHE A 48 2.78 8.04 -22.59
CA PHE A 48 2.47 9.38 -22.08
C PHE A 48 3.13 10.43 -22.96
N TRP A 49 2.45 11.56 -23.09
CA TRP A 49 2.97 12.70 -23.80
C TRP A 49 3.16 13.85 -22.81
N LYS A 50 4.40 14.27 -22.62
CA LYS A 50 4.73 15.50 -21.88
C LYS A 50 4.92 16.60 -22.92
N ARG A 51 4.12 17.64 -22.82
CA ARG A 51 4.27 18.81 -23.70
C ARG A 51 5.59 19.53 -23.38
N ALA A 52 6.31 19.89 -24.40
CA ALA A 52 7.43 20.83 -24.26
C ALA A 52 6.88 22.20 -23.84
N GLY A 53 7.49 22.83 -22.83
CA GLY A 53 7.00 24.08 -22.25
C GLY A 53 7.05 25.27 -23.23
N ASP A 54 8.05 25.31 -24.11
CA ASP A 54 8.34 26.44 -24.99
C ASP A 54 7.99 26.13 -26.45
N ILE A 55 6.71 26.26 -26.78
CA ILE A 55 6.25 26.15 -28.17
C ILE A 55 6.28 27.52 -28.85
N LEU A 56 6.21 28.61 -28.08
CA LEU A 56 6.20 29.96 -28.62
C LEU A 56 7.58 30.43 -29.06
N GLN A 57 7.72 30.77 -30.32
CA GLN A 57 8.95 31.31 -30.87
C GLN A 57 8.72 32.73 -31.37
N LYS A 58 9.76 33.58 -31.29
CA LYS A 58 9.70 34.91 -31.87
C LYS A 58 9.50 34.80 -33.40
N TYR A 59 8.49 35.50 -33.94
CA TYR A 59 8.23 35.47 -35.37
C TYR A 59 9.45 35.94 -36.17
N THR A 60 9.87 35.11 -37.09
CA THR A 60 10.89 35.43 -38.11
C THR A 60 10.34 35.08 -39.47
N ALA A 61 10.54 35.94 -40.47
CA ALA A 61 10.06 35.70 -41.82
C ALA A 61 10.79 34.54 -42.55
N ALA A 62 11.75 33.91 -41.92
CA ALA A 62 12.61 32.83 -42.48
C ALA A 62 11.99 31.44 -42.23
N GLY A 63 10.84 31.14 -42.78
CA GLY A 63 10.33 29.77 -42.88
C GLY A 63 10.00 29.06 -41.56
N TRP A 64 9.56 27.82 -41.64
CA TRP A 64 9.21 26.97 -40.51
C TRP A 64 10.48 26.44 -39.81
N LYS A 65 10.62 26.75 -38.55
CA LYS A 65 11.61 26.11 -37.65
C LYS A 65 10.88 25.06 -36.82
N GLY A 66 11.03 23.79 -37.18
CA GLY A 66 10.47 22.70 -36.40
C GLY A 66 10.95 22.74 -34.95
N GLY A 67 10.13 22.34 -34.02
CA GLY A 67 10.44 22.10 -32.62
C GLY A 67 9.67 20.88 -32.13
N ASP A 68 10.21 20.15 -31.19
CA ASP A 68 9.54 19.02 -30.56
C ASP A 68 8.45 19.55 -29.63
N ALA A 69 7.19 19.43 -30.07
CA ALA A 69 6.04 19.90 -29.31
C ALA A 69 5.70 19.01 -28.09
N ALA A 70 6.25 17.79 -28.02
CA ALA A 70 6.00 16.86 -26.94
C ALA A 70 7.06 15.77 -26.84
N THR A 71 7.44 15.42 -25.65
CA THR A 71 8.28 14.25 -25.34
C THR A 71 7.38 13.07 -25.03
N LYS A 72 7.66 11.92 -25.64
CA LYS A 72 6.92 10.68 -25.44
C LYS A 72 7.63 9.82 -24.39
N TYR A 73 6.89 9.47 -23.34
CA TYR A 73 7.31 8.52 -22.34
C TYR A 73 6.53 7.22 -22.51
N SER A 74 7.20 6.10 -22.28
CA SER A 74 6.55 4.79 -22.25
C SER A 74 6.91 4.07 -20.96
N LYS A 75 5.94 3.55 -20.23
CA LYS A 75 6.14 2.70 -19.06
C LYS A 75 5.42 1.37 -19.27
N GLN A 76 6.09 0.28 -18.95
CA GLN A 76 5.53 -1.06 -19.03
C GLN A 76 4.99 -1.48 -17.67
N ILE A 77 3.72 -1.90 -17.62
CA ILE A 77 3.16 -2.54 -16.43
C ILE A 77 3.31 -4.05 -16.59
N ALA A 78 4.04 -4.66 -15.67
CA ALA A 78 4.18 -6.11 -15.62
C ALA A 78 2.93 -6.71 -14.98
N LEU A 79 2.30 -7.66 -15.66
CA LEU A 79 1.18 -8.43 -15.16
C LEU A 79 1.63 -9.83 -14.76
N SER A 80 1.33 -10.22 -13.54
CA SER A 80 1.59 -11.55 -13.00
C SER A 80 0.33 -12.40 -13.02
N LYS A 81 0.46 -13.69 -13.32
CA LYS A 81 -0.66 -14.62 -13.26
C LYS A 81 -0.94 -14.98 -11.81
N VAL A 82 -2.13 -14.69 -11.35
CA VAL A 82 -2.60 -14.88 -9.98
C VAL A 82 -3.67 -15.96 -9.97
N LYS A 83 -3.67 -16.80 -8.95
CA LYS A 83 -4.74 -17.74 -8.66
C LYS A 83 -5.26 -17.53 -7.22
N ALA A 84 -6.57 -17.62 -7.07
CA ALA A 84 -7.22 -17.73 -5.79
C ALA A 84 -7.87 -19.10 -5.71
N GLU A 85 -7.65 -19.82 -4.64
CA GLU A 85 -8.20 -21.15 -4.40
C GLU A 85 -8.75 -21.20 -2.98
N ALA A 86 -9.97 -21.73 -2.84
CA ALA A 86 -10.58 -22.00 -1.55
C ALA A 86 -11.23 -23.39 -1.61
N GLY A 87 -11.11 -24.12 -0.51
CA GLY A 87 -11.74 -25.43 -0.33
C GLY A 87 -12.42 -25.46 1.03
N TYR A 88 -13.63 -25.96 1.07
CA TYR A 88 -14.42 -26.08 2.29
C TYR A 88 -14.88 -27.52 2.42
N SER A 89 -14.63 -28.14 3.58
CA SER A 89 -15.17 -29.45 3.88
C SER A 89 -16.66 -29.37 4.21
N ALA A 90 -17.38 -30.46 4.01
CA ALA A 90 -18.81 -30.50 4.40
C ALA A 90 -19.01 -30.25 5.92
N GLU A 91 -18.00 -30.57 6.72
CA GLU A 91 -18.01 -30.40 8.17
C GLU A 91 -17.84 -28.92 8.57
N ASP A 92 -17.00 -28.16 7.85
CA ASP A 92 -16.86 -26.73 8.06
C ASP A 92 -18.13 -25.96 7.68
N TYR A 93 -18.82 -26.41 6.65
CA TYR A 93 -20.13 -25.88 6.28
C TYR A 93 -21.17 -26.07 7.36
N PHE A 94 -21.20 -27.24 7.97
CA PHE A 94 -22.20 -27.57 8.98
C PHE A 94 -22.15 -26.61 10.16
N ASN A 95 -20.99 -26.20 10.56
CA ASN A 95 -20.80 -25.26 11.67
C ASN A 95 -21.11 -23.80 11.28
N MET A 96 -20.76 -23.39 10.06
CA MET A 96 -20.87 -21.98 9.62
C MET A 96 -22.26 -21.65 9.09
N VAL A 97 -22.97 -22.63 8.57
CA VAL A 97 -24.25 -22.47 7.89
C VAL A 97 -25.42 -22.84 8.78
N TYR A 98 -25.20 -23.62 9.82
CA TYR A 98 -26.25 -23.99 10.77
C TYR A 98 -26.92 -22.75 11.38
N GLU A 99 -26.19 -21.68 11.61
CA GLU A 99 -26.74 -20.40 12.05
C GLU A 99 -27.59 -19.69 10.99
N LEU A 100 -27.28 -19.84 9.71
CA LEU A 100 -28.00 -19.22 8.59
C LEU A 100 -29.24 -20.06 8.16
N ILE A 101 -29.24 -21.37 8.43
CA ILE A 101 -30.28 -22.32 7.98
C ILE A 101 -31.22 -22.72 9.10
N THR A 102 -30.93 -22.38 10.36
CA THR A 102 -31.83 -22.71 11.49
C THR A 102 -33.19 -22.06 11.30
N GLY A 103 -34.14 -22.85 10.78
CA GLY A 103 -35.51 -22.46 10.55
C GLY A 103 -36.07 -22.82 9.17
N ARG A 104 -35.30 -23.41 8.26
CA ARG A 104 -35.78 -23.84 6.94
C ARG A 104 -35.62 -25.36 6.77
N PRO A 105 -36.72 -26.13 6.81
CA PRO A 105 -36.65 -27.59 6.71
C PRO A 105 -36.35 -28.15 5.31
N ASP A 106 -36.31 -27.31 4.29
CA ASP A 106 -36.25 -27.72 2.89
C ASP A 106 -34.86 -27.60 2.25
N VAL A 107 -33.78 -27.37 3.03
CA VAL A 107 -32.42 -27.28 2.48
C VAL A 107 -31.83 -28.68 2.38
N ASN A 108 -31.69 -29.17 1.15
CA ASN A 108 -30.96 -30.40 0.90
C ASN A 108 -29.45 -30.13 1.03
N LEU A 109 -28.83 -30.62 2.09
CA LEU A 109 -27.40 -30.45 2.36
C LEU A 109 -26.49 -31.17 1.34
N ASP A 110 -27.08 -32.11 0.55
CA ASP A 110 -26.35 -32.85 -0.48
C ASP A 110 -26.30 -32.12 -1.85
N ASP A 111 -27.14 -31.11 -2.06
CA ASP A 111 -27.17 -30.32 -3.30
C ASP A 111 -27.30 -28.84 -2.99
N LEU A 112 -26.16 -28.14 -3.03
CA LEU A 112 -26.07 -26.69 -2.79
C LEU A 112 -26.32 -25.84 -4.04
N THR A 113 -26.54 -26.47 -5.20
CA THR A 113 -26.72 -25.78 -6.47
C THR A 113 -27.96 -24.89 -6.46
N GLY A 114 -27.78 -23.59 -6.62
CA GLY A 114 -28.87 -22.61 -6.62
C GLY A 114 -29.42 -22.24 -5.23
N THR A 115 -28.79 -22.72 -4.16
CA THR A 115 -29.19 -22.43 -2.79
C THR A 115 -28.63 -21.08 -2.29
N GLU A 116 -29.21 -20.53 -1.23
CA GLU A 116 -28.69 -19.34 -0.54
C GLU A 116 -27.27 -19.57 0.00
N LEU A 117 -26.93 -20.83 0.25
CA LEU A 117 -25.61 -21.25 0.71
C LEU A 117 -24.52 -21.09 -0.37
N GLU A 118 -24.79 -21.51 -1.60
CA GLU A 118 -23.87 -21.25 -2.73
C GLU A 118 -23.65 -19.74 -2.92
N ALA A 119 -24.70 -18.95 -2.74
CA ALA A 119 -24.61 -17.50 -2.84
C ALA A 119 -23.77 -16.88 -1.71
N ALA A 120 -23.95 -17.35 -0.46
CA ALA A 120 -23.17 -16.89 0.69
C ALA A 120 -21.68 -17.26 0.55
N GLU A 121 -21.39 -18.48 0.14
CA GLU A 121 -20.03 -18.96 -0.12
C GLU A 121 -19.33 -18.15 -1.22
N THR A 122 -20.05 -17.90 -2.30
CA THR A 122 -19.55 -17.07 -3.39
C THR A 122 -19.26 -15.63 -2.91
N ALA A 123 -20.11 -15.09 -2.03
CA ALA A 123 -19.90 -13.75 -1.47
C ALA A 123 -18.64 -13.70 -0.59
N LEU A 124 -18.45 -14.67 0.30
CA LEU A 124 -17.24 -14.77 1.14
C LEU A 124 -15.96 -14.90 0.32
N PHE A 125 -15.99 -15.74 -0.72
CA PHE A 125 -14.84 -15.89 -1.62
C PHE A 125 -14.51 -14.60 -2.37
N LYS A 126 -15.56 -13.87 -2.82
CA LYS A 126 -15.39 -12.55 -3.45
C LYS A 126 -14.75 -11.54 -2.51
N GLU A 127 -15.23 -11.47 -1.27
CA GLU A 127 -14.69 -10.56 -0.26
C GLU A 127 -13.22 -10.88 0.05
N ALA A 128 -12.88 -12.16 0.22
CA ALA A 128 -11.51 -12.59 0.47
C ALA A 128 -10.55 -12.25 -0.69
N ILE A 129 -11.00 -12.39 -1.94
CA ILE A 129 -10.22 -11.99 -3.11
C ILE A 129 -10.03 -10.47 -3.16
N ALA A 130 -11.11 -9.71 -2.94
CA ALA A 130 -11.07 -8.25 -2.94
C ALA A 130 -10.11 -7.71 -1.88
N GLU A 131 -10.15 -8.26 -0.69
CA GLU A 131 -9.26 -7.92 0.40
C GLU A 131 -7.79 -8.26 0.07
N SER A 132 -7.54 -9.46 -0.45
CA SER A 132 -6.20 -9.90 -0.85
C SER A 132 -5.61 -9.04 -1.97
N ILE A 133 -6.41 -8.64 -2.97
CA ILE A 133 -5.96 -7.75 -4.04
C ILE A 133 -5.65 -6.36 -3.49
N ARG A 134 -6.49 -5.82 -2.61
CA ARG A 134 -6.27 -4.53 -1.97
C ARG A 134 -4.96 -4.53 -1.16
N ALA A 135 -4.73 -5.56 -0.37
CA ALA A 135 -3.50 -5.71 0.39
C ALA A 135 -2.28 -5.84 -0.52
N THR A 136 -2.34 -6.70 -1.55
CA THR A 136 -1.24 -6.93 -2.49
C THR A 136 -0.95 -5.71 -3.36
N MET A 137 -1.97 -4.95 -3.75
CA MET A 137 -1.81 -3.71 -4.53
C MET A 137 -0.91 -2.70 -3.79
N TRP A 138 -0.99 -2.64 -2.47
CA TRP A 138 -0.14 -1.74 -1.67
C TRP A 138 1.17 -2.39 -1.23
N LEU A 139 1.12 -3.62 -0.74
CA LEU A 139 2.19 -4.26 0.02
C LEU A 139 2.83 -5.46 -0.71
N GLY A 140 2.40 -5.75 -1.94
CA GLY A 140 2.88 -6.91 -2.69
C GLY A 140 4.38 -6.85 -2.96
N ASP A 141 5.04 -8.00 -2.83
CA ASP A 141 6.46 -8.18 -3.13
C ASP A 141 6.71 -9.60 -3.67
N THR A 142 7.07 -9.69 -4.95
CA THR A 142 7.34 -10.96 -5.64
C THR A 142 8.61 -11.66 -5.16
N GLU A 143 9.51 -10.97 -4.48
CA GLU A 143 10.73 -11.55 -3.89
C GLU A 143 10.47 -12.20 -2.51
N ARG A 144 9.26 -11.98 -1.98
CA ARG A 144 8.84 -12.51 -0.69
C ARG A 144 8.20 -13.89 -0.85
N GLU A 145 8.35 -14.73 0.18
CA GLU A 145 7.62 -16.00 0.28
C GLU A 145 6.30 -15.81 1.05
N GLY A 146 5.25 -16.50 0.62
CA GLY A 146 3.97 -16.55 1.32
C GLY A 146 2.90 -15.61 0.78
N ALA A 147 2.09 -15.07 1.68
CA ALA A 147 1.02 -14.13 1.33
C ALA A 147 1.61 -12.83 0.77
N LEU A 148 0.89 -12.18 -0.15
CA LEU A 148 1.28 -10.91 -0.81
C LEU A 148 2.48 -11.03 -1.79
N SER A 149 2.85 -12.25 -2.23
CA SER A 149 3.96 -12.49 -3.17
C SER A 149 3.53 -12.56 -4.65
N THR A 150 2.28 -12.23 -4.96
CA THR A 150 1.70 -12.48 -6.29
C THR A 150 2.13 -11.48 -7.36
N PHE A 151 2.23 -10.21 -7.00
CA PHE A 151 2.76 -9.12 -7.85
C PHE A 151 3.29 -7.99 -6.97
N ASP A 152 4.17 -7.16 -7.52
CA ASP A 152 4.76 -6.02 -6.79
C ASP A 152 3.74 -4.92 -6.58
N GLY A 153 3.62 -4.46 -5.34
CA GLY A 153 2.72 -3.39 -4.93
C GLY A 153 3.28 -1.98 -5.15
N PHE A 154 2.43 -0.98 -5.01
CA PHE A 154 2.82 0.42 -5.16
C PHE A 154 3.96 0.81 -4.21
N LEU A 155 3.90 0.38 -2.95
CA LEU A 155 4.88 0.79 -1.95
C LEU A 155 6.29 0.28 -2.29
N LYS A 156 6.43 -1.00 -2.71
CA LYS A 156 7.71 -1.55 -3.15
C LYS A 156 8.28 -0.76 -4.34
N ARG A 157 7.43 -0.45 -5.33
CA ARG A 157 7.88 0.29 -6.53
C ARG A 157 8.29 1.72 -6.21
N LEU A 158 7.51 2.42 -5.40
CA LEU A 158 7.82 3.78 -4.96
C LEU A 158 9.12 3.83 -4.15
N LEU A 159 9.31 2.87 -3.24
CA LEU A 159 10.54 2.79 -2.43
C LEU A 159 11.77 2.40 -3.26
N ALA A 160 11.61 1.53 -4.25
CA ALA A 160 12.71 1.14 -5.14
C ALA A 160 13.22 2.32 -5.98
N ASP A 161 12.30 3.17 -6.43
CA ASP A 161 12.61 4.33 -7.27
C ASP A 161 12.99 5.59 -6.45
N THR A 162 13.01 5.51 -5.12
CA THR A 162 13.46 6.62 -4.26
C THR A 162 14.97 6.81 -4.39
N GLY A 163 15.39 8.00 -4.84
CA GLY A 163 16.81 8.34 -5.07
C GLY A 163 17.39 7.73 -6.35
N ASP A 164 16.53 7.18 -7.23
CA ASP A 164 16.97 6.75 -8.56
C ASP A 164 17.30 7.96 -9.46
N THR A 165 18.29 7.82 -10.33
CA THR A 165 18.75 8.90 -11.20
C THR A 165 17.77 9.25 -12.33
N GLU A 166 16.94 8.29 -12.75
CA GLU A 166 16.02 8.44 -13.88
C GLU A 166 14.55 8.61 -13.44
N ASN A 167 14.17 7.93 -12.35
CA ASN A 167 12.80 7.87 -11.86
C ASN A 167 12.72 8.28 -10.38
N ASP A 168 13.40 9.34 -10.00
CA ASP A 168 13.47 9.79 -8.60
C ASP A 168 12.06 10.11 -8.03
N VAL A 169 11.59 9.23 -7.17
CA VAL A 169 10.41 9.44 -6.35
C VAL A 169 10.82 10.21 -5.10
N ARG A 170 10.23 11.39 -4.92
CA ARG A 170 10.51 12.18 -3.74
C ARG A 170 9.90 11.55 -2.50
N CYS A 171 10.75 11.12 -1.59
CA CYS A 171 10.33 10.56 -0.32
C CYS A 171 11.12 11.17 0.83
N THR A 172 10.40 11.54 1.91
CA THR A 172 10.99 12.10 3.12
C THR A 172 10.69 11.21 4.32
N GLY A 173 11.61 11.16 5.28
CA GLY A 173 11.35 10.51 6.56
C GLY A 173 10.51 11.41 7.48
N PHE A 174 9.71 10.81 8.36
CA PHE A 174 9.04 11.52 9.44
C PHE A 174 9.00 10.67 10.71
N ASP A 175 8.91 11.35 11.84
CA ASP A 175 8.70 10.71 13.14
C ASP A 175 7.22 10.70 13.48
N PRO A 176 6.55 9.52 13.45
CA PRO A 176 5.14 9.44 13.78
C PRO A 176 4.83 9.85 15.23
N ALA A 177 5.77 9.77 16.18
CA ALA A 177 5.54 10.15 17.58
C ALA A 177 5.73 11.64 17.84
N GLY A 178 6.69 12.28 17.16
CA GLY A 178 7.10 13.65 17.41
C GLY A 178 6.50 14.71 16.48
N GLU A 179 5.96 14.29 15.32
CA GLU A 179 5.43 15.20 14.31
C GLU A 179 3.90 15.13 14.21
N THR A 180 3.22 16.28 14.15
CA THR A 180 1.78 16.33 13.97
C THR A 180 1.39 15.96 12.54
N ALA A 181 0.19 15.38 12.37
CA ALA A 181 -0.29 14.99 11.06
C ALA A 181 -0.48 16.21 10.14
N GLU A 182 -0.92 17.35 10.68
CA GLU A 182 -1.01 18.60 9.93
C GLU A 182 0.36 19.06 9.38
N LYS A 183 1.41 19.01 10.22
CA LYS A 183 2.78 19.35 9.78
C LYS A 183 3.28 18.42 8.70
N LEU A 184 3.00 17.12 8.81
CA LEU A 184 3.35 16.13 7.81
C LEU A 184 2.68 16.42 6.47
N LEU A 185 1.36 16.62 6.45
CA LEU A 185 0.61 16.96 5.23
C LEU A 185 1.08 18.28 4.61
N LYS A 186 1.41 19.26 5.45
CA LYS A 186 1.99 20.53 5.00
C LYS A 186 3.36 20.34 4.36
N ARG A 187 4.24 19.54 4.96
CA ARG A 187 5.57 19.24 4.42
C ARG A 187 5.46 18.51 3.09
N LEU A 188 4.61 17.49 2.98
CA LEU A 188 4.34 16.81 1.72
C LEU A 188 3.93 17.77 0.60
N TRP A 189 3.12 18.78 0.93
CA TRP A 189 2.73 19.80 -0.04
C TRP A 189 3.86 20.75 -0.38
N ASP A 190 4.58 21.24 0.62
CA ASP A 190 5.62 22.25 0.42
C ASP A 190 6.85 21.68 -0.30
N GLU A 191 7.13 20.40 -0.11
CA GLU A 191 8.22 19.67 -0.77
C GLU A 191 7.79 19.01 -2.09
N ALA A 192 6.50 18.99 -2.41
CA ALA A 192 5.99 18.38 -3.64
C ALA A 192 6.60 19.04 -4.88
N PRO A 193 6.86 18.28 -5.96
CA PRO A 193 7.29 18.85 -7.24
C PRO A 193 6.33 19.92 -7.75
N ASP A 194 6.84 20.98 -8.40
CA ASP A 194 6.02 22.06 -8.93
C ASP A 194 4.97 21.57 -9.93
N VAL A 195 5.31 20.53 -10.69
CA VAL A 195 4.40 19.87 -11.63
C VAL A 195 3.18 19.32 -10.88
N LEU A 196 3.39 18.60 -9.76
CA LEU A 196 2.29 18.05 -8.96
C LEU A 196 1.42 19.16 -8.37
N ARG A 197 2.02 20.22 -7.85
CA ARG A 197 1.28 21.38 -7.32
C ARG A 197 0.44 22.09 -8.38
N ALA A 198 0.91 22.13 -9.61
CA ALA A 198 0.18 22.74 -10.74
C ALA A 198 -1.09 21.97 -11.11
N PHE A 199 -1.21 20.69 -10.73
CA PHE A 199 -2.42 19.90 -10.95
C PHE A 199 -3.55 20.15 -9.94
N LYS A 200 -3.31 20.90 -8.87
CA LYS A 200 -4.33 21.19 -7.84
C LYS A 200 -5.65 21.75 -8.43
N PRO A 201 -5.66 22.69 -9.39
CA PRO A 201 -6.92 23.21 -9.94
C PRO A 201 -7.76 22.16 -10.67
N GLN A 202 -7.19 21.03 -11.06
CA GLN A 202 -7.91 19.94 -11.73
C GLN A 202 -8.77 19.11 -10.76
N GLY A 203 -8.53 19.20 -9.44
CA GLY A 203 -9.33 18.52 -8.42
C GLY A 203 -9.06 17.02 -8.28
N GLU A 204 -8.01 16.50 -8.93
CA GLU A 204 -7.69 15.07 -8.95
C GLU A 204 -6.59 14.68 -7.96
N LEU A 205 -6.04 15.64 -7.21
CA LEU A 205 -5.06 15.36 -6.18
C LEU A 205 -5.70 14.69 -4.95
N VAL A 206 -4.95 13.81 -4.31
CA VAL A 206 -5.37 13.09 -3.10
C VAL A 206 -4.18 12.83 -2.18
N TYR A 207 -4.43 12.91 -0.87
CA TYR A 207 -3.54 12.34 0.14
C TYR A 207 -4.04 10.95 0.47
N LEU A 208 -3.22 9.94 0.23
CA LEU A 208 -3.43 8.56 0.63
C LEU A 208 -2.56 8.28 1.85
N VAL A 209 -3.16 7.98 2.98
CA VAL A 209 -2.45 7.88 4.26
C VAL A 209 -2.78 6.58 4.97
N THR A 210 -1.89 6.14 5.84
CA THR A 210 -2.16 5.03 6.75
C THR A 210 -3.12 5.44 7.86
N SER A 211 -3.82 4.47 8.46
CA SER A 211 -4.89 4.71 9.44
C SER A 211 -4.41 5.47 10.69
N ASP A 212 -3.16 5.33 11.08
CA ASP A 212 -2.56 6.05 12.20
C ASP A 212 -2.44 7.56 11.93
N ILE A 213 -2.02 7.94 10.72
CA ILE A 213 -1.94 9.35 10.29
C ILE A 213 -3.35 9.94 10.16
N TYR A 214 -4.28 9.15 9.58
CA TYR A 214 -5.66 9.59 9.42
C TYR A 214 -6.32 9.88 10.77
N ALA A 215 -6.23 8.95 11.72
CA ALA A 215 -6.79 9.11 13.06
C ALA A 215 -6.19 10.29 13.83
N ARG A 216 -4.87 10.48 13.76
CA ARG A 216 -4.21 11.64 14.36
C ARG A 216 -4.65 12.96 13.75
N TYR A 217 -4.78 13.02 12.42
CA TYR A 217 -5.25 14.23 11.76
C TYR A 217 -6.70 14.55 12.17
N GLU A 218 -7.54 13.54 12.32
CA GLU A 218 -8.90 13.70 12.84
C GLU A 218 -8.89 14.25 14.28
N GLU A 219 -8.05 13.69 15.16
CA GLU A 219 -7.89 14.12 16.54
C GLU A 219 -7.38 15.57 16.64
N GLU A 220 -6.39 15.94 15.83
CA GLU A 220 -5.87 17.30 15.76
C GLU A 220 -6.96 18.30 15.35
N LEU A 221 -7.79 17.96 14.36
CA LEU A 221 -8.90 18.79 13.94
C LEU A 221 -10.00 18.89 15.00
N ASP A 222 -10.22 17.86 15.79
CA ASP A 222 -11.17 17.84 16.90
C ASP A 222 -10.70 18.68 18.09
N GLY A 223 -9.37 18.84 18.24
CA GLY A 223 -8.74 19.70 19.24
C GLY A 223 -8.83 21.19 18.94
N VAL A 224 -9.22 21.58 17.72
CA VAL A 224 -9.35 23.00 17.36
C VAL A 224 -10.62 23.59 17.99
N ALA A 225 -10.45 24.55 18.88
CA ALA A 225 -11.54 25.20 19.62
C ALA A 225 -12.31 26.24 18.77
N LEU A 226 -12.84 25.80 17.62
CA LEU A 226 -13.70 26.61 16.76
C LEU A 226 -15.13 26.04 16.76
N GLU A 227 -16.13 26.93 16.75
CA GLU A 227 -17.55 26.54 16.70
C GLU A 227 -17.86 25.64 15.49
N ALA A 228 -17.23 25.89 14.33
CA ALA A 228 -17.35 25.07 13.14
C ALA A 228 -16.78 23.64 13.32
N ALA A 229 -15.69 23.49 14.07
CA ALA A 229 -15.11 22.18 14.38
C ALA A 229 -16.01 21.40 15.35
N TYR A 230 -16.63 22.09 16.34
CA TYR A 230 -17.57 21.47 17.25
C TYR A 230 -18.82 20.95 16.54
N LEU A 231 -19.38 21.74 15.61
CA LEU A 231 -20.54 21.34 14.81
C LEU A 231 -20.20 20.17 13.87
N ALA A 232 -19.02 20.18 13.27
CA ALA A 232 -18.54 19.08 12.42
C ALA A 232 -18.37 17.77 13.22
N LYS A 233 -17.84 17.87 14.46
CA LYS A 233 -17.73 16.73 15.37
C LYS A 233 -19.10 16.16 15.78
N GLN A 234 -20.07 17.04 16.05
CA GLN A 234 -21.40 16.64 16.48
C GLN A 234 -22.22 15.98 15.35
N ASN A 235 -22.06 16.45 14.12
CA ASN A 235 -22.80 15.95 12.95
C ASN A 235 -22.11 14.79 12.21
N GLY A 236 -20.88 14.41 12.61
CA GLY A 236 -20.01 13.53 11.84
C GLY A 236 -19.33 14.26 10.67
N ARG A 237 -18.08 13.94 10.40
CA ARG A 237 -17.34 14.53 9.26
C ARG A 237 -17.53 13.67 8.01
N GLU A 238 -17.96 14.28 6.94
CA GLU A 238 -18.01 13.64 5.61
C GLU A 238 -16.62 13.72 4.95
N GLY A 239 -15.63 12.97 5.50
CA GLY A 239 -14.27 12.91 4.97
C GLY A 239 -13.36 14.05 5.47
N LEU A 240 -12.08 13.78 5.48
CA LEU A 240 -11.04 14.74 5.83
C LEU A 240 -10.44 15.38 4.59
N SER A 241 -10.04 16.66 4.70
CA SER A 241 -9.34 17.35 3.63
C SER A 241 -8.27 18.29 4.20
N PHE A 242 -7.15 18.41 3.49
CA PHE A 242 -6.09 19.35 3.78
C PHE A 242 -5.91 20.29 2.59
N ARG A 243 -6.05 21.60 2.80
CA ARG A 243 -6.01 22.66 1.75
C ARG A 243 -6.95 22.37 0.55
N GLY A 244 -8.10 21.73 0.81
CA GLY A 244 -9.08 21.39 -0.23
C GLY A 244 -8.72 20.12 -1.03
N ILE A 245 -7.70 19.38 -0.62
CA ILE A 245 -7.33 18.08 -1.18
C ILE A 245 -7.82 17.00 -0.22
N PRO A 246 -8.59 16.00 -0.68
CA PRO A 246 -9.11 14.95 0.20
C PRO A 246 -7.98 14.10 0.80
N VAL A 247 -8.13 13.75 2.07
CA VAL A 247 -7.27 12.81 2.81
C VAL A 247 -8.04 11.51 2.97
N ILE A 248 -7.49 10.41 2.49
CA ILE A 248 -8.16 9.10 2.45
C ILE A 248 -7.31 8.08 3.20
N ASP A 249 -7.92 7.36 4.13
CA ASP A 249 -7.31 6.20 4.78
C ASP A 249 -7.33 4.99 3.84
N ILE A 250 -6.16 4.43 3.56
CA ILE A 250 -6.02 3.25 2.71
C ILE A 250 -6.32 1.93 3.42
N GLN A 251 -6.43 1.93 4.76
CA GLN A 251 -6.83 0.80 5.61
C GLN A 251 -6.00 -0.48 5.43
N VAL A 252 -4.68 -0.35 5.22
CA VAL A 252 -3.75 -1.49 5.07
C VAL A 252 -3.00 -1.84 6.35
N ALA A 253 -3.24 -1.13 7.45
CA ALA A 253 -2.51 -1.30 8.71
C ALA A 253 -2.46 -2.75 9.24
N PRO A 254 -3.53 -3.58 9.17
CA PRO A 254 -3.46 -4.96 9.62
C PRO A 254 -2.43 -5.80 8.87
N TYR A 255 -2.30 -5.59 7.56
CA TYR A 255 -1.37 -6.31 6.69
C TYR A 255 0.04 -5.75 6.78
N LEU A 256 0.17 -4.43 6.97
CA LEU A 256 1.45 -3.74 7.06
C LEU A 256 2.30 -4.25 8.23
N ARG A 257 1.66 -4.57 9.36
CA ARG A 257 2.33 -5.18 10.52
C ARG A 257 3.01 -6.52 10.22
N SER A 258 2.54 -7.26 9.22
CA SER A 258 3.16 -8.51 8.77
C SER A 258 4.31 -8.30 7.77
N CYS A 259 4.59 -7.05 7.41
CA CYS A 259 5.61 -6.65 6.45
C CYS A 259 6.64 -5.72 7.11
N PRO A 260 7.52 -6.25 8.00
CA PRO A 260 8.50 -5.41 8.72
C PRO A 260 9.55 -4.77 7.81
N GLU A 261 9.70 -5.24 6.59
CA GLU A 261 10.56 -4.65 5.53
C GLU A 261 10.02 -3.33 4.98
N LEU A 262 8.74 -3.04 5.19
CA LEU A 262 8.10 -1.81 4.75
C LEU A 262 7.94 -0.82 5.91
N PRO A 263 7.94 0.49 5.62
CA PRO A 263 7.65 1.50 6.64
C PRO A 263 6.23 1.30 7.19
N GLN A 264 6.09 1.33 8.51
CA GLN A 264 4.83 1.03 9.20
C GLN A 264 3.82 2.17 9.14
N SER A 265 4.26 3.35 8.76
CA SER A 265 3.43 4.53 8.58
C SER A 265 3.89 5.29 7.35
N PHE A 266 2.97 5.68 6.48
CA PHE A 266 3.31 6.46 5.30
C PHE A 266 2.14 7.32 4.83
N ALA A 267 2.48 8.38 4.13
CA ALA A 267 1.56 9.29 3.47
C ALA A 267 2.03 9.56 2.04
N LEU A 268 1.12 9.56 1.10
CA LEU A 268 1.36 9.75 -0.32
C LEU A 268 0.47 10.86 -0.85
N LEU A 269 1.07 11.92 -1.38
CA LEU A 269 0.37 12.94 -2.17
C LEU A 269 0.60 12.65 -3.65
N THR A 270 -0.48 12.43 -4.38
CA THR A 270 -0.42 12.11 -5.81
C THR A 270 -1.68 12.54 -6.55
N ASP A 271 -1.61 12.59 -7.88
CA ASP A 271 -2.79 12.62 -8.74
C ASP A 271 -3.39 11.20 -8.81
N ARG A 272 -4.70 11.07 -8.60
CA ARG A 272 -5.41 9.76 -8.60
C ARG A 272 -5.13 8.95 -9.86
N ARG A 273 -5.00 9.62 -11.01
CA ARG A 273 -4.76 9.01 -12.32
C ARG A 273 -3.34 8.50 -12.49
N ASN A 274 -2.43 8.90 -11.58
CA ASN A 274 -1.04 8.49 -11.61
C ASN A 274 -0.81 7.05 -11.10
N LEU A 275 -1.72 6.55 -10.29
CA LEU A 275 -1.71 5.16 -9.84
C LEU A 275 -2.57 4.32 -10.77
N ALA A 276 -2.04 3.19 -11.23
CA ALA A 276 -2.73 2.29 -12.14
C ALA A 276 -2.70 0.85 -11.65
N LEU A 277 -3.87 0.23 -11.59
CA LEU A 277 -4.05 -1.21 -11.39
C LEU A 277 -4.50 -1.80 -12.73
N ALA A 278 -3.71 -2.69 -13.29
CA ALA A 278 -4.02 -3.36 -14.54
C ALA A 278 -4.46 -4.79 -14.28
N VAL A 279 -5.52 -5.21 -14.94
CA VAL A 279 -6.11 -6.54 -14.81
C VAL A 279 -6.55 -7.05 -16.17
N ASN A 280 -6.29 -8.31 -16.41
CA ASN A 280 -6.77 -8.98 -17.63
C ASN A 280 -7.90 -9.95 -17.26
N THR A 281 -9.14 -9.60 -17.63
CA THR A 281 -10.30 -10.34 -17.18
C THR A 281 -10.93 -11.24 -18.23
N ALA A 282 -10.89 -10.89 -19.51
CA ALA A 282 -11.85 -11.50 -20.42
C ALA A 282 -11.25 -12.38 -21.52
N ASP A 283 -10.20 -11.94 -22.15
CA ASP A 283 -9.79 -12.52 -23.43
C ASP A 283 -8.57 -13.45 -23.32
N PHE A 284 -8.17 -13.83 -22.09
CA PHE A 284 -6.99 -14.65 -21.90
C PHE A 284 -7.37 -16.11 -21.63
N PRO A 285 -6.81 -17.08 -22.38
CA PRO A 285 -7.03 -18.49 -22.12
C PRO A 285 -6.62 -18.84 -20.68
N GLY A 286 -7.55 -19.39 -19.90
CA GLY A 286 -7.32 -19.81 -18.52
C GLY A 286 -7.76 -18.81 -17.44
N THR A 287 -8.37 -17.68 -17.82
CA THR A 287 -8.98 -16.76 -16.85
C THR A 287 -10.43 -17.17 -16.65
N GLU A 288 -10.69 -18.00 -15.67
CA GLU A 288 -12.04 -18.47 -15.33
C GLU A 288 -12.20 -18.65 -13.82
N VAL A 289 -13.42 -18.40 -13.34
CA VAL A 289 -13.84 -18.80 -12.00
C VAL A 289 -14.59 -20.09 -12.11
N ARG A 290 -14.17 -21.07 -11.34
CA ARG A 290 -14.83 -22.39 -11.28
C ARG A 290 -15.22 -22.70 -9.85
N MET A 291 -16.40 -23.28 -9.73
CA MET A 291 -16.90 -23.86 -8.48
C MET A 291 -17.30 -25.29 -8.76
N TRP A 292 -16.80 -26.24 -7.98
CA TRP A 292 -17.10 -27.66 -8.15
C TRP A 292 -16.98 -28.42 -6.84
N TYR A 293 -17.73 -29.50 -6.72
CA TYR A 293 -17.58 -30.45 -5.64
C TYR A 293 -16.53 -31.50 -6.01
N ASN A 294 -15.59 -31.73 -5.10
CA ASN A 294 -14.60 -32.80 -5.24
C ASN A 294 -15.03 -34.00 -4.38
N PRO A 295 -15.51 -35.11 -5.01
CA PRO A 295 -16.01 -36.26 -4.28
C PRO A 295 -14.91 -37.06 -3.56
N ASP A 296 -13.66 -36.97 -4.02
CA ASP A 296 -12.55 -37.74 -3.43
C ASP A 296 -12.16 -37.22 -2.05
N GLN A 297 -12.32 -35.92 -1.81
CA GLN A 297 -12.00 -35.27 -0.54
C GLN A 297 -13.24 -34.71 0.17
N MET A 298 -14.42 -34.92 -0.41
CA MET A 298 -15.70 -34.39 0.10
C MET A 298 -15.67 -32.88 0.37
N GLU A 299 -15.04 -32.12 -0.54
CA GLU A 299 -14.86 -30.68 -0.45
C GLU A 299 -15.53 -29.94 -1.58
N ASN A 300 -16.14 -28.80 -1.29
CA ASN A 300 -16.51 -27.83 -2.31
C ASN A 300 -15.31 -26.93 -2.60
N ARG A 301 -14.89 -26.88 -3.84
CA ARG A 301 -13.71 -26.12 -4.29
C ARG A 301 -14.11 -24.95 -5.14
N GLN A 302 -13.47 -23.83 -4.87
CA GLN A 302 -13.56 -22.63 -5.68
C GLN A 302 -12.19 -22.26 -6.21
N ARG A 303 -12.12 -21.84 -7.45
CA ARG A 303 -10.88 -21.41 -8.07
C ARG A 303 -11.13 -20.22 -8.98
N ALA A 304 -10.25 -19.23 -8.86
CA ALA A 304 -10.20 -18.11 -9.76
C ALA A 304 -8.77 -17.94 -10.31
N VAL A 305 -8.64 -17.67 -11.59
CA VAL A 305 -7.35 -17.40 -12.23
C VAL A 305 -7.47 -16.13 -13.06
N PHE A 306 -6.57 -15.18 -12.81
CA PHE A 306 -6.54 -13.90 -13.51
C PHE A 306 -5.11 -13.37 -13.58
N MET A 307 -4.92 -12.25 -14.27
CA MET A 307 -3.64 -11.55 -14.28
C MET A 307 -3.83 -10.16 -13.68
N ALA A 308 -2.93 -9.79 -12.79
CA ALA A 308 -2.95 -8.48 -12.13
C ALA A 308 -1.54 -7.92 -12.00
N GLY A 309 -1.46 -6.61 -11.98
CA GLY A 309 -0.24 -5.85 -11.71
C GLY A 309 -0.56 -4.40 -11.46
N CYS A 310 0.25 -3.71 -10.70
CA CYS A 310 0.08 -2.29 -10.45
C CYS A 310 1.39 -1.54 -10.62
N ASP A 311 1.28 -0.27 -10.97
CA ASP A 311 2.42 0.65 -11.06
C ASP A 311 1.95 2.11 -10.99
N TYR A 312 2.84 3.00 -10.60
CA TYR A 312 2.64 4.43 -10.79
C TYR A 312 3.20 4.85 -12.17
N LEU A 313 2.70 5.94 -12.71
CA LEU A 313 3.00 6.32 -14.10
C LEU A 313 4.15 7.32 -14.22
N LEU A 314 4.10 8.39 -13.44
CA LEU A 314 5.08 9.48 -13.48
C LEU A 314 5.61 9.78 -12.07
N PRO A 315 6.93 9.72 -11.85
CA PRO A 315 7.52 10.03 -10.54
C PRO A 315 7.32 11.50 -10.14
N GLU A 316 7.29 12.42 -11.10
CA GLU A 316 7.03 13.84 -10.87
C GLU A 316 5.65 14.15 -10.26
N LEU A 317 4.72 13.20 -10.31
CA LEU A 317 3.36 13.32 -9.75
C LEU A 317 3.22 12.58 -8.41
N VAL A 318 4.33 12.37 -7.72
CA VAL A 318 4.37 11.68 -6.43
C VAL A 318 5.18 12.51 -5.43
N SER A 319 4.64 12.67 -4.22
CA SER A 319 5.37 13.14 -3.04
C SER A 319 4.99 12.21 -1.89
N MET A 320 5.98 11.54 -1.30
CA MET A 320 5.77 10.53 -0.29
C MET A 320 6.50 10.90 1.00
N ALA A 321 5.95 10.49 2.14
CA ALA A 321 6.64 10.46 3.41
C ALA A 321 6.49 9.08 4.05
N ALA A 322 7.55 8.58 4.65
CA ALA A 322 7.57 7.28 5.30
C ALA A 322 8.13 7.40 6.72
N GLY A 323 7.51 6.71 7.66
CA GLY A 323 7.85 6.71 9.07
C GLY A 323 7.56 5.37 9.75
N GLY A 324 7.57 5.35 11.08
CA GLY A 324 7.32 4.12 11.80
C GLY A 324 8.51 3.15 11.74
N PHE A 325 9.72 3.67 11.78
CA PHE A 325 10.96 2.92 11.90
C PHE A 325 11.35 2.68 13.35
N ASP A 326 10.39 2.54 14.25
CA ASP A 326 10.61 2.39 15.68
C ASP A 326 11.58 1.23 15.97
N PRO A 327 12.80 1.52 16.45
CA PRO A 327 13.79 0.49 16.69
C PRO A 327 13.44 -0.29 17.96
N GLU A 328 13.51 -1.61 17.87
CA GLU A 328 13.33 -2.54 18.98
C GLU A 328 14.66 -3.14 19.37
N LEU A 329 15.02 -3.07 20.65
CA LEU A 329 16.20 -3.77 21.18
C LEU A 329 15.96 -5.27 21.19
N VAL A 330 16.83 -6.01 20.48
CA VAL A 330 16.79 -7.48 20.41
C VAL A 330 17.70 -8.12 21.47
N SER A 331 18.78 -7.42 21.87
CA SER A 331 19.71 -7.84 22.93
C SER A 331 19.38 -7.17 24.26
N GLU A 332 19.86 -7.76 25.36
CA GLU A 332 19.82 -7.09 26.66
C GLU A 332 20.49 -5.72 26.60
N PRO A 333 20.03 -4.73 27.42
CA PRO A 333 20.55 -3.38 27.37
C PRO A 333 22.07 -3.36 27.58
N VAL A 334 22.71 -2.53 26.78
CA VAL A 334 24.17 -2.29 26.85
C VAL A 334 24.53 -1.87 28.27
N GLY A 335 25.46 -2.57 28.91
CA GLY A 335 25.91 -2.20 30.27
C GLY A 335 26.59 -0.83 30.28
N ALA A 336 26.75 -0.23 31.47
CA ALA A 336 27.34 1.12 31.64
C ALA A 336 28.73 1.30 30.96
N SER A 337 29.49 0.23 30.80
CA SER A 337 30.82 0.22 30.12
C SER A 337 30.75 -0.07 28.62
N GLY A 338 29.54 -0.15 28.04
CA GLY A 338 29.32 -0.57 26.67
C GLY A 338 29.13 -2.07 26.51
N GLY A 339 28.93 -2.52 25.29
CA GLY A 339 28.68 -3.94 24.95
C GLY A 339 28.11 -4.10 23.58
N THR A 340 27.68 -5.32 23.28
CA THR A 340 27.05 -5.64 21.99
C THR A 340 25.61 -5.13 21.99
N LEU A 341 25.31 -4.31 20.98
CA LEU A 341 23.99 -3.80 20.70
C LEU A 341 23.41 -4.53 19.49
N SER A 342 22.16 -4.98 19.57
CA SER A 342 21.41 -5.49 18.44
C SER A 342 20.01 -4.86 18.43
N VAL A 343 19.65 -4.24 17.33
CA VAL A 343 18.36 -3.56 17.15
C VAL A 343 17.64 -4.11 15.92
N ARG A 344 16.33 -4.23 16.02
CA ARG A 344 15.44 -4.53 14.91
C ARG A 344 14.74 -3.24 14.50
N ILE A 345 14.77 -2.92 13.20
CA ILE A 345 14.17 -1.70 12.65
C ILE A 345 13.24 -2.09 11.52
N PRO A 346 11.94 -1.77 11.61
CA PRO A 346 11.00 -1.93 10.49
C PRO A 346 11.40 -1.05 9.30
N GLY A 347 10.91 -1.37 8.10
CA GLY A 347 11.16 -0.56 6.91
C GLY A 347 12.61 -0.54 6.43
N TYR A 348 13.37 -1.58 6.69
CA TYR A 348 14.81 -1.65 6.40
C TYR A 348 15.15 -1.50 4.91
N SER A 349 14.22 -1.79 3.99
CA SER A 349 14.41 -1.53 2.56
C SER A 349 14.64 -0.06 2.24
N PHE A 350 14.21 0.82 3.13
CA PHE A 350 14.30 2.28 3.02
C PHE A 350 15.49 2.88 3.76
N ILE A 351 16.16 2.10 4.61
CA ILE A 351 17.29 2.55 5.44
C ILE A 351 18.58 2.54 4.62
N GLY A 352 19.31 3.64 4.68
CA GLY A 352 20.65 3.80 4.11
C GLY A 352 21.74 3.40 5.11
N GLN A 353 21.70 3.99 6.31
CA GLN A 353 22.67 3.74 7.38
C GLN A 353 22.02 3.84 8.74
N VAL A 354 22.50 3.06 9.70
CA VAL A 354 22.11 3.16 11.10
C VAL A 354 23.36 3.42 11.93
N THR A 355 23.32 4.45 12.78
CA THR A 355 24.39 4.74 13.72
C THR A 355 23.86 4.72 15.14
N ALA A 356 24.70 4.30 16.08
CA ALA A 356 24.37 4.25 17.51
C ALA A 356 25.41 5.02 18.32
N GLN A 357 24.95 5.74 19.34
CA GLN A 357 25.80 6.44 20.28
C GLN A 357 25.28 6.29 21.71
N GLY A 358 26.18 6.04 22.66
CA GLY A 358 25.82 5.99 24.08
C GLY A 358 25.37 7.38 24.59
N VAL A 359 24.43 7.37 25.52
CA VAL A 359 23.94 8.57 26.21
C VAL A 359 23.95 8.29 27.70
N LYS A 360 24.50 9.24 28.47
CA LYS A 360 24.54 9.21 29.94
C LYS A 360 23.22 9.61 30.54
N ALA A 361 23.01 9.33 31.81
CA ALA A 361 21.82 9.73 32.55
C ALA A 361 21.58 11.26 32.58
N ASP A 362 22.63 12.07 32.40
CA ASP A 362 22.55 13.53 32.28
C ASP A 362 22.18 14.02 30.88
N GLY A 363 21.96 13.11 29.92
CA GLY A 363 21.59 13.39 28.55
C GLY A 363 22.78 13.71 27.63
N LYS A 364 24.02 13.70 28.12
CA LYS A 364 25.20 13.92 27.31
C LYS A 364 25.63 12.63 26.60
N THR A 365 26.25 12.80 25.43
CA THR A 365 26.81 11.68 24.67
C THR A 365 28.00 11.04 25.41
N ASP A 366 28.10 9.70 25.32
CA ASP A 366 29.18 8.90 25.86
C ASP A 366 29.80 8.04 24.75
N GLY A 367 31.01 8.36 24.38
CA GLY A 367 31.73 7.73 23.27
C GLY A 367 31.40 8.31 21.89
N GLU A 368 32.12 7.84 20.89
CA GLU A 368 31.91 8.19 19.49
C GLU A 368 30.75 7.41 18.90
N PRO A 369 30.00 7.99 17.91
CA PRO A 369 28.95 7.24 17.22
C PRO A 369 29.55 6.12 16.39
N ILE A 370 28.94 4.96 16.43
CA ILE A 370 29.34 3.78 15.68
C ILE A 370 28.31 3.45 14.60
N ALA A 371 28.77 3.02 13.43
CA ALA A 371 27.88 2.48 12.40
C ALA A 371 27.50 1.04 12.79
N LEU A 372 26.19 0.78 12.80
CA LEU A 372 25.67 -0.57 12.98
C LEU A 372 25.63 -1.26 11.62
N SER A 373 26.07 -2.51 11.60
CA SER A 373 26.03 -3.35 10.40
C SER A 373 24.96 -4.44 10.56
N GLY A 374 24.26 -4.78 9.47
CA GLY A 374 23.24 -5.82 9.53
C GLY A 374 22.52 -5.99 8.21
N GLU A 375 21.63 -6.95 8.19
CA GLU A 375 20.80 -7.29 7.03
C GLU A 375 19.36 -7.53 7.47
N LYS A 376 18.43 -7.28 6.56
CA LYS A 376 16.99 -7.58 6.71
C LYS A 376 16.37 -7.05 8.02
N GLY A 377 16.76 -5.80 8.36
CA GLY A 377 16.16 -5.09 9.48
C GLY A 377 16.77 -5.39 10.86
N THR A 378 17.76 -6.26 10.96
CA THR A 378 18.51 -6.48 12.20
C THR A 378 19.89 -5.88 12.06
N TYR A 379 20.21 -4.91 12.92
CA TYR A 379 21.48 -4.18 12.91
C TYR A 379 22.21 -4.37 14.22
N GLY A 380 23.51 -4.63 14.14
CA GLY A 380 24.31 -4.89 15.33
C GLY A 380 25.67 -4.19 15.31
N GLY A 381 26.20 -3.94 16.49
CA GLY A 381 27.53 -3.33 16.68
C GLY A 381 27.97 -3.39 18.13
N THR A 382 29.22 -3.02 18.41
CA THR A 382 29.74 -2.96 19.77
C THR A 382 29.93 -1.50 20.16
N LEU A 383 29.11 -1.05 21.11
CA LEU A 383 29.19 0.28 21.70
C LEU A 383 30.28 0.30 22.78
N ALA A 384 31.08 1.35 22.78
CA ALA A 384 32.04 1.61 23.85
C ALA A 384 31.67 2.90 24.59
N GLY A 385 31.68 2.85 25.91
CA GLY A 385 31.37 4.00 26.74
C GLY A 385 31.77 3.76 28.20
N THR A 386 31.58 4.75 29.05
CA THR A 386 31.98 4.69 30.46
C THR A 386 30.78 4.72 31.42
N ALA A 387 29.66 5.28 30.98
CA ALA A 387 28.46 5.46 31.81
C ALA A 387 27.19 5.52 30.94
N ILE A 388 27.03 4.56 30.04
CA ILE A 388 25.88 4.47 29.13
C ILE A 388 24.62 4.13 29.93
N ASP A 389 23.61 5.00 29.85
CA ASP A 389 22.27 4.82 30.41
C ASP A 389 21.25 4.47 29.31
N ARG A 390 21.37 5.13 28.18
CA ARG A 390 20.52 4.95 27.00
C ARG A 390 21.35 4.92 25.72
N VAL A 391 20.73 4.49 24.63
CA VAL A 391 21.36 4.50 23.33
C VAL A 391 20.57 5.41 22.40
N ARG A 392 21.25 6.37 21.79
CA ARG A 392 20.70 7.17 20.70
C ARG A 392 20.99 6.46 19.39
N LEU A 393 19.94 6.16 18.65
CA LEU A 393 19.99 5.60 17.32
C LEU A 393 19.68 6.70 16.31
N THR A 394 20.54 6.87 15.31
CA THR A 394 20.28 7.75 14.18
C THR A 394 20.13 6.88 12.94
N ILE A 395 18.95 6.90 12.36
CA ILE A 395 18.57 6.17 11.15
C ILE A 395 18.65 7.17 9.99
N GLU A 396 19.61 6.99 9.11
CA GLU A 396 19.71 7.74 7.86
C GLU A 396 18.99 6.97 6.75
N LEU A 397 18.04 7.61 6.12
CA LEU A 397 17.27 7.04 5.02
C LEU A 397 18.01 7.24 3.69
N LYS A 398 17.71 6.39 2.70
CA LYS A 398 18.34 6.45 1.36
C LYS A 398 18.19 7.80 0.66
N ASN A 399 17.14 8.55 1.00
CA ASN A 399 16.90 9.91 0.48
C ASN A 399 17.65 11.00 1.25
N GLY A 400 18.51 10.65 2.21
CA GLY A 400 19.28 11.60 3.03
C GLY A 400 18.54 12.19 4.22
N ALA A 401 17.30 11.83 4.47
CA ALA A 401 16.60 12.21 5.70
C ALA A 401 17.16 11.43 6.90
N SER A 402 17.17 12.04 8.08
CA SER A 402 17.71 11.45 9.30
C SER A 402 16.64 11.47 10.41
N LEU A 403 16.48 10.34 11.07
CA LEU A 403 15.55 10.14 12.18
C LEU A 403 16.34 9.74 13.44
N GLU A 404 16.03 10.35 14.58
CA GLU A 404 16.67 10.05 15.85
C GLU A 404 15.70 9.38 16.82
N TYR A 405 16.14 8.29 17.41
CA TYR A 405 15.43 7.55 18.46
C TYR A 405 16.33 7.38 19.68
N THR A 406 15.71 7.31 20.85
CA THR A 406 16.42 6.98 22.10
C THR A 406 15.79 5.73 22.68
N VAL A 407 16.54 4.67 22.79
CA VAL A 407 16.16 3.35 23.28
C VAL A 407 16.93 2.98 24.54
#